data_37fe4782af0465907facfd3900506ff0
#
_entry.id   37fe4782af0465907facfd3900506ff0
#
_cell.length_a   1.000
_cell.length_b   1.000
_cell.length_c   1.000
_cell.angle_alpha   90.00
_cell.angle_beta   90.00
_cell.angle_gamma   90.00
#
_symmetry.space_group_name_H-M   'P 1'
#
loop_
_entity.id
_entity.type
_entity.pdbx_description
1 polymer ?
#
loop_
_entity_poly.entity_id
_entity_poly.type
_entity_poly.pdbx_seq_one_letter_code
_entity_poly.pdbx_strand_id
1 'polypeptide(L)'
;MKKYAWTRRKTDEIWRGGPCDSVKECVEEARCEDYQDTDTFAIGYIEPYQVNYVNAEQIIDFLQQDAYEEVGEVSEDWLTGITSEQYVDFESRVRKVVLEWLKVCKEEPSFYKILPFDELTLKEALQKYDHPTEKGGVE
;
A
#
# COMPACT_ATOMS: atom_id res chain seq x y z
N MET A 1 -3.55 11.74 10.19
CA MET A 1 -3.45 12.83 9.22
C MET A 1 -3.08 12.28 7.85
N LYS A 2 -3.81 12.71 6.82
CA LYS A 2 -3.55 12.20 5.48
C LYS A 2 -2.40 12.94 4.81
N LYS A 3 -1.62 12.20 4.04
CA LYS A 3 -0.57 12.75 3.20
C LYS A 3 -0.93 12.52 1.75
N TYR A 4 -0.36 13.32 0.87
CA TYR A 4 -0.69 13.30 -0.54
C TYR A 4 0.55 13.15 -1.39
N ALA A 5 0.37 12.56 -2.57
CA ALA A 5 1.41 12.49 -3.59
C ALA A 5 0.82 12.97 -4.91
N TRP A 6 1.68 13.30 -5.84
CA TRP A 6 1.25 13.73 -7.17
C TRP A 6 2.20 13.19 -8.23
N THR A 7 1.68 13.11 -9.46
CA THR A 7 2.45 12.76 -10.63
C THR A 7 1.70 13.22 -11.85
N ARG A 8 2.14 12.86 -13.04
CA ARG A 8 1.48 13.29 -14.28
C ARG A 8 0.15 12.58 -14.49
N ARG A 9 0.11 11.27 -14.33
CA ARG A 9 -1.08 10.46 -14.62
C ARG A 9 -1.34 9.43 -13.55
N LYS A 10 -2.60 9.11 -13.32
CA LYS A 10 -2.98 8.09 -12.35
C LYS A 10 -2.31 6.75 -12.59
N THR A 11 -1.99 6.46 -13.83
CA THR A 11 -1.41 5.17 -14.20
C THR A 11 0.10 5.09 -14.04
N ASP A 12 0.74 6.18 -13.64
CA ASP A 12 2.19 6.16 -13.43
C ASP A 12 2.55 5.17 -12.33
N GLU A 13 3.59 4.38 -12.56
CA GLU A 13 4.07 3.44 -11.55
C GLU A 13 4.86 4.14 -10.45
N ILE A 14 5.62 5.16 -10.85
CA ILE A 14 6.43 5.92 -9.90
C ILE A 14 5.90 7.35 -9.86
N TRP A 15 5.48 7.77 -8.68
CA TRP A 15 4.91 9.09 -8.51
C TRP A 15 6.02 10.11 -8.22
N ARG A 16 5.84 11.31 -8.76
CA ARG A 16 6.92 12.31 -8.79
C ARG A 16 7.11 13.07 -7.51
N GLY A 17 6.06 13.37 -6.80
CA GLY A 17 6.14 14.24 -5.63
C GLY A 17 5.38 13.75 -4.44
N GLY A 18 5.66 14.37 -3.30
CA GLY A 18 5.10 14.03 -2.02
C GLY A 18 6.14 13.33 -1.15
N PRO A 19 5.82 13.06 0.10
CA PRO A 19 4.53 13.32 0.73
C PRO A 19 4.30 14.81 1.00
N CYS A 20 3.08 15.25 0.76
CA CYS A 20 2.65 16.62 1.03
C CYS A 20 1.50 16.60 2.03
N ASP A 21 1.39 17.65 2.82
CA ASP A 21 0.34 17.73 3.83
C ASP A 21 -1.01 18.15 3.26
N SER A 22 -1.01 18.71 2.05
CA SER A 22 -2.24 19.15 1.41
C SER A 22 -2.11 19.09 -0.10
N VAL A 23 -3.26 19.15 -0.78
CA VAL A 23 -3.28 19.22 -2.23
C VAL A 23 -2.61 20.52 -2.71
N LYS A 24 -2.78 21.60 -1.96
CA LYS A 24 -2.14 22.86 -2.29
C LYS A 24 -0.62 22.72 -2.35
N GLU A 25 -0.03 22.00 -1.39
CA GLU A 25 1.40 21.74 -1.41
C GLU A 25 1.81 20.93 -2.62
N CYS A 26 0.98 19.96 -3.02
CA CYS A 26 1.25 19.18 -4.22
C CYS A 26 1.30 20.09 -5.45
N VAL A 27 0.34 21.00 -5.56
CA VAL A 27 0.31 21.96 -6.68
C VAL A 27 1.55 22.85 -6.67
N GLU A 28 1.95 23.32 -5.49
CA GLU A 28 3.13 24.17 -5.38
C GLU A 28 4.40 23.43 -5.78
N GLU A 29 4.52 22.16 -5.39
CA GLU A 29 5.64 21.34 -5.83
C GLU A 29 5.65 21.18 -7.36
N ALA A 30 4.48 20.92 -7.93
CA ALA A 30 4.37 20.75 -9.37
C ALA A 30 4.78 22.02 -10.10
N ARG A 31 4.39 23.19 -9.59
CA ARG A 31 4.79 24.47 -10.18
C ARG A 31 6.30 24.67 -10.11
N CYS A 32 6.93 24.19 -9.06
CA CYS A 32 8.39 24.26 -8.97
C CYS A 32 9.07 23.36 -9.98
N GLU A 33 8.34 22.38 -10.52
CA GLU A 33 8.82 21.50 -11.59
C GLU A 33 8.36 21.98 -12.97
N ASP A 34 8.04 23.26 -13.08
CA ASP A 34 7.63 23.91 -14.33
C ASP A 34 6.25 23.51 -14.86
N TYR A 35 5.40 22.92 -14.01
CA TYR A 35 4.02 22.66 -14.42
C TYR A 35 3.24 23.97 -14.45
N GLN A 36 2.38 24.11 -15.45
CA GLN A 36 1.52 25.27 -15.59
C GLN A 36 0.12 24.96 -15.05
N ASP A 37 -0.65 26.02 -14.79
CA ASP A 37 -2.00 25.84 -14.24
C ASP A 37 -2.91 25.00 -15.14
N THR A 38 -2.64 24.97 -16.43
CA THR A 38 -3.43 24.21 -17.39
C THR A 38 -2.92 22.78 -17.57
N ASP A 39 -1.78 22.45 -17.00
CA ASP A 39 -1.25 21.10 -17.10
C ASP A 39 -2.03 20.15 -16.20
N THR A 40 -2.25 18.94 -16.68
CA THR A 40 -2.94 17.91 -15.92
C THR A 40 -1.96 17.20 -15.01
N PHE A 41 -2.42 16.88 -13.81
CA PHE A 41 -1.64 16.03 -12.93
C PHE A 41 -2.60 15.16 -12.11
N ALA A 42 -2.05 14.09 -11.54
CA ALA A 42 -2.80 13.16 -10.74
C ALA A 42 -2.44 13.33 -9.28
N ILE A 43 -3.43 13.13 -8.41
CA ILE A 43 -3.26 13.25 -6.97
C ILE A 43 -3.68 11.93 -6.34
N GLY A 44 -2.98 11.52 -5.30
CA GLY A 44 -3.35 10.33 -4.55
C GLY A 44 -3.05 10.49 -3.07
N TYR A 45 -3.67 9.62 -2.28
CA TYR A 45 -3.35 9.52 -0.86
C TYR A 45 -2.15 8.62 -0.68
N ILE A 46 -1.32 8.93 0.30
CA ILE A 46 -0.20 8.10 0.68
C ILE A 46 -0.56 7.28 1.89
N GLU A 47 -0.27 5.99 1.81
CA GLU A 47 -0.49 5.05 2.89
C GLU A 47 0.80 4.27 3.10
N PRO A 48 1.40 4.29 4.29
CA PRO A 48 2.59 3.47 4.52
C PRO A 48 2.26 2.01 4.28
N TYR A 49 3.12 1.32 3.55
CA TYR A 49 2.91 -0.10 3.33
C TYR A 49 3.18 -0.86 4.63
N GLN A 50 2.31 -1.79 4.96
CA GLN A 50 2.48 -2.66 6.12
C GLN A 50 2.27 -4.11 5.68
N VAL A 51 3.04 -5.00 6.29
CA VAL A 51 2.87 -6.43 6.04
C VAL A 51 1.63 -6.86 6.82
N ASN A 52 0.50 -6.95 6.16
CA ASN A 52 -0.74 -7.33 6.83
C ASN A 52 -1.36 -8.61 6.29
N TYR A 53 -0.67 -9.28 5.37
CA TYR A 53 -1.17 -10.55 4.83
C TYR A 53 -0.03 -11.54 4.64
N VAL A 54 -0.22 -12.73 5.17
CA VAL A 54 0.66 -13.86 4.94
C VAL A 54 -0.21 -15.00 4.42
N ASN A 55 0.15 -15.56 3.29
CA ASN A 55 -0.64 -16.64 2.70
C ASN A 55 -0.26 -17.98 3.32
N ALA A 56 -1.00 -18.37 4.34
CA ALA A 56 -0.76 -19.64 5.04
C ALA A 56 -0.98 -20.84 4.13
N GLU A 57 -1.93 -20.71 3.21
CA GLU A 57 -2.25 -21.79 2.29
C GLU A 57 -1.04 -22.16 1.42
N GLN A 58 -0.33 -21.14 0.93
CA GLN A 58 0.87 -21.39 0.14
C GLN A 58 1.97 -22.08 0.94
N ILE A 59 2.10 -21.72 2.20
CA ILE A 59 3.10 -22.35 3.07
C ILE A 59 2.76 -23.82 3.28
N ILE A 60 1.49 -24.09 3.53
CA ILE A 60 1.04 -25.47 3.74
C ILE A 60 1.21 -26.30 2.47
N ASP A 61 0.85 -25.73 1.32
CA ASP A 61 1.04 -26.40 0.03
C ASP A 61 2.50 -26.75 -0.20
N PHE A 62 3.39 -25.83 0.13
CA PHE A 62 4.82 -26.06 -0.02
C PHE A 62 5.28 -27.22 0.87
N LEU A 63 4.83 -27.24 2.11
CA LEU A 63 5.19 -28.30 3.05
C LEU A 63 4.68 -29.66 2.56
N GLN A 64 3.46 -29.71 2.06
CA GLN A 64 2.88 -30.94 1.54
C GLN A 64 3.64 -31.45 0.32
N GLN A 65 4.00 -30.55 -0.57
CA GLN A 65 4.74 -30.92 -1.79
C GLN A 65 6.13 -31.43 -1.42
N ASP A 66 6.80 -30.77 -0.50
CA ASP A 66 8.13 -31.21 -0.07
C ASP A 66 8.07 -32.61 0.57
N ALA A 67 7.07 -32.86 1.40
CA ALA A 67 6.90 -34.16 2.01
C ALA A 67 6.64 -35.24 0.96
N TYR A 68 5.81 -34.93 -0.03
CA TYR A 68 5.52 -35.88 -1.10
C TYR A 68 6.77 -36.23 -1.90
N GLU A 69 7.60 -35.25 -2.18
CA GLU A 69 8.85 -35.49 -2.90
C GLU A 69 9.82 -36.36 -2.11
N GLU A 70 9.80 -36.22 -0.79
CA GLU A 70 10.70 -37.01 0.07
C GLU A 70 10.21 -38.43 0.35
N VAL A 71 8.92 -38.59 0.63
CA VAL A 71 8.39 -39.89 1.06
C VAL A 71 7.24 -40.43 0.22
N GLY A 72 6.75 -39.66 -0.76
CA GLY A 72 5.73 -40.13 -1.68
C GLY A 72 4.34 -40.24 -1.09
N GLU A 73 3.57 -41.21 -1.59
CA GLU A 73 2.15 -41.35 -1.29
C GLU A 73 1.81 -41.42 0.20
N VAL A 74 2.72 -41.85 1.00
CA VAL A 74 2.45 -41.98 2.43
C VAL A 74 2.13 -40.65 3.08
N SER A 75 2.51 -39.54 2.45
CA SER A 75 2.25 -38.20 2.95
C SER A 75 0.99 -37.54 2.39
N GLU A 76 0.26 -38.20 1.50
CA GLU A 76 -0.86 -37.57 0.80
C GLU A 76 -1.94 -36.97 1.70
N ASP A 77 -2.20 -37.58 2.84
CA ASP A 77 -3.26 -37.09 3.73
C ASP A 77 -2.77 -36.10 4.76
N TRP A 78 -1.48 -35.80 4.75
CA TRP A 78 -0.91 -34.89 5.73
C TRP A 78 -1.38 -33.45 5.47
N LEU A 79 -1.84 -32.80 6.53
CA LEU A 79 -2.33 -31.41 6.51
C LEU A 79 -3.60 -31.19 5.68
N THR A 80 -4.33 -32.27 5.38
CA THR A 80 -5.58 -32.12 4.61
C THR A 80 -6.80 -31.82 5.48
N GLY A 81 -6.68 -32.05 6.79
CA GLY A 81 -7.81 -31.84 7.71
C GLY A 81 -7.74 -30.56 8.53
N ILE A 82 -7.06 -29.54 8.03
CA ILE A 82 -6.91 -28.29 8.76
C ILE A 82 -8.21 -27.50 8.75
N THR A 83 -8.65 -27.05 9.94
CA THR A 83 -9.87 -26.26 10.06
C THR A 83 -9.58 -24.80 9.72
N SER A 84 -10.65 -24.03 9.47
CA SER A 84 -10.52 -22.60 9.23
C SER A 84 -9.86 -21.89 10.41
N GLU A 85 -10.20 -22.30 11.63
CA GLU A 85 -9.60 -21.71 12.83
C GLU A 85 -8.10 -21.96 12.91
N GLN A 86 -7.69 -23.17 12.52
CA GLN A 86 -6.28 -23.52 12.51
C GLN A 86 -5.51 -22.70 11.46
N TYR A 87 -6.12 -22.46 10.31
CA TYR A 87 -5.52 -21.59 9.29
C TYR A 87 -5.33 -20.17 9.80
N VAL A 88 -6.35 -19.62 10.42
CA VAL A 88 -6.27 -18.26 10.97
C VAL A 88 -5.19 -18.18 12.04
N ASP A 89 -5.12 -19.17 12.90
CA ASP A 89 -4.10 -19.22 13.95
C ASP A 89 -2.70 -19.28 13.32
N PHE A 90 -2.53 -20.11 12.32
CA PHE A 90 -1.24 -20.26 11.66
C PHE A 90 -0.82 -18.94 10.97
N GLU A 91 -1.73 -18.33 10.24
CA GLU A 91 -1.44 -17.05 9.60
C GLU A 91 -1.03 -15.99 10.62
N SER A 92 -1.73 -15.93 11.73
CA SER A 92 -1.45 -14.97 12.78
C SER A 92 -0.05 -15.17 13.35
N ARG A 93 0.32 -16.42 13.60
CA ARG A 93 1.64 -16.75 14.15
C ARG A 93 2.76 -16.45 13.18
N VAL A 94 2.56 -16.80 11.90
CA VAL A 94 3.58 -16.55 10.89
C VAL A 94 3.76 -15.05 10.68
N ARG A 95 2.66 -14.31 10.64
CA ARG A 95 2.73 -12.86 10.49
C ARG A 95 3.51 -12.22 11.64
N LYS A 96 3.25 -12.68 12.85
CA LYS A 96 3.95 -12.17 14.02
C LYS A 96 5.45 -12.42 13.91
N VAL A 97 5.83 -13.62 13.48
CA VAL A 97 7.25 -13.97 13.30
C VAL A 97 7.87 -13.07 12.24
N VAL A 98 7.18 -12.88 11.11
CA VAL A 98 7.69 -12.04 10.02
C VAL A 98 7.90 -10.60 10.50
N LEU A 99 6.92 -10.04 11.21
CA LEU A 99 7.02 -8.67 11.68
C LEU A 99 8.15 -8.50 12.68
N GLU A 100 8.31 -9.44 13.58
CA GLU A 100 9.39 -9.40 14.57
C GLU A 100 10.76 -9.52 13.90
N TRP A 101 10.87 -10.39 12.91
CA TRP A 101 12.11 -10.60 12.19
C TRP A 101 12.51 -9.35 11.39
N LEU A 102 11.54 -8.73 10.72
CA LEU A 102 11.80 -7.50 9.98
C LEU A 102 12.32 -6.39 10.89
N LYS A 103 11.77 -6.32 12.10
CA LYS A 103 12.23 -5.33 13.07
C LYS A 103 13.67 -5.60 13.51
N VAL A 104 13.99 -6.86 13.78
CA VAL A 104 15.34 -7.25 14.21
C VAL A 104 16.35 -6.95 13.11
N CYS A 105 16.00 -7.20 11.85
CA CYS A 105 16.88 -6.95 10.72
C CYS A 105 16.90 -5.48 10.29
N LYS A 106 16.02 -4.67 10.86
CA LYS A 106 15.84 -3.26 10.47
C LYS A 106 15.41 -3.14 9.00
N GLU A 107 14.59 -4.08 8.57
CA GLU A 107 14.08 -4.12 7.19
C GLU A 107 12.57 -3.88 7.14
N GLU A 108 12.05 -3.16 8.11
CA GLU A 108 10.64 -2.79 8.08
C GLU A 108 10.38 -1.93 6.83
N PRO A 109 9.22 -2.11 6.17
CA PRO A 109 8.96 -1.34 4.96
C PRO A 109 9.01 0.16 5.20
N SER A 110 9.72 0.87 4.32
CA SER A 110 9.81 2.33 4.37
C SER A 110 9.15 2.98 3.17
N PHE A 111 8.47 2.21 2.35
CA PHE A 111 7.84 2.70 1.13
C PHE A 111 6.33 2.82 1.32
N TYR A 112 5.70 3.45 0.35
CA TYR A 112 4.29 3.80 0.43
C TYR A 112 3.48 3.09 -0.62
N LYS A 113 2.19 2.94 -0.31
CA LYS A 113 1.18 2.57 -1.28
C LYS A 113 0.47 3.89 -1.62
N ILE A 114 0.24 4.13 -2.89
CA ILE A 114 -0.45 5.34 -3.32
C ILE A 114 -1.82 4.96 -3.85
N LEU A 115 -2.84 5.67 -3.37
CA LEU A 115 -4.22 5.46 -3.76
C LEU A 115 -4.68 6.66 -4.58
N PRO A 116 -4.58 6.59 -5.91
CA PRO A 116 -4.96 7.72 -6.76
C PRO A 116 -6.44 8.02 -6.62
N PHE A 117 -6.81 9.30 -6.53
CA PHE A 117 -8.22 9.64 -6.42
C PHE A 117 -8.67 10.69 -7.42
N ASP A 118 -7.77 11.40 -8.05
CA ASP A 118 -8.19 12.39 -9.05
C ASP A 118 -7.07 12.68 -10.05
N GLU A 119 -7.49 13.19 -11.20
CA GLU A 119 -6.57 13.62 -12.25
C GLU A 119 -7.21 14.85 -12.90
N LEU A 120 -6.58 16.00 -12.75
CA LEU A 120 -7.16 17.28 -13.16
C LEU A 120 -6.03 18.31 -13.34
N THR A 121 -6.37 19.51 -13.80
CA THR A 121 -5.35 20.55 -13.94
C THR A 121 -4.98 21.13 -12.58
N LEU A 122 -3.83 21.77 -12.50
CA LEU A 122 -3.39 22.40 -11.27
C LEU A 122 -4.41 23.44 -10.78
N LYS A 123 -4.95 24.20 -11.69
CA LYS A 123 -5.95 25.20 -11.35
C LYS A 123 -7.21 24.56 -10.78
N GLU A 124 -7.67 23.48 -11.44
CA GLU A 124 -8.84 22.75 -10.96
C GLU A 124 -8.61 22.13 -9.58
N ALA A 125 -7.39 21.64 -9.34
CA ALA A 125 -7.07 21.04 -8.05
C ALA A 125 -7.18 22.07 -6.93
N LEU A 126 -6.68 23.27 -7.15
CA LEU A 126 -6.79 24.34 -6.16
C LEU A 126 -8.24 24.70 -5.90
N GLN A 127 -9.04 24.79 -6.96
CA GLN A 127 -10.44 25.14 -6.82
C GLN A 127 -11.23 24.06 -6.09
N LYS A 128 -10.90 22.80 -6.36
CA LYS A 128 -11.66 21.69 -5.80
C LYS A 128 -11.26 21.33 -4.37
N TYR A 129 -9.97 21.41 -4.07
CA TYR A 129 -9.45 20.86 -2.80
C TYR A 129 -8.91 21.88 -1.81
N ASP A 130 -8.64 23.09 -2.25
CA ASP A 130 -8.13 24.12 -1.36
C ASP A 130 -9.20 25.15 -1.03
N HIS A 131 -10.10 24.78 -0.16
CA HIS A 131 -11.20 25.63 0.25
C HIS A 131 -11.14 25.83 1.77
N PRO A 132 -10.44 26.88 2.22
CA PRO A 132 -10.26 27.11 3.66
C PRO A 132 -11.55 27.13 4.45
N THR A 133 -12.61 27.69 3.86
CA THR A 133 -13.88 27.76 4.56
C THR A 133 -14.51 26.40 4.76
N GLU A 134 -14.21 25.47 3.90
CA GLU A 134 -14.75 24.13 4.03
C GLU A 134 -14.10 23.33 5.13
N LYS A 135 -12.86 23.66 5.39
CA LYS A 135 -12.19 22.99 6.48
C LYS A 135 -12.83 23.35 7.80
N GLY A 136 -13.21 24.60 7.83
CA GLY A 136 -13.89 25.04 9.00
C GLY A 136 -15.30 24.60 8.93
N GLY A 137 -15.39 24.53 8.07
CA GLY A 137 -16.26 24.40 8.10
C GLY A 137 -17.29 24.13 8.05
N VAL A 138 -17.24 24.14 7.57
CA VAL A 138 -17.87 24.08 7.59
C VAL A 138 -18.48 23.78 8.11
N GLU A 139 -18.49 23.93 7.81
CA GLU A 139 -18.88 23.93 8.23
C GLU A 139 -19.20 23.78 8.83
#